data_41e9996b546bb1a064ace05a63c0d842
#
_entry.id   41e9996b546bb1a064ace05a63c0d842
#
_cell.length_a   1.000
_cell.length_b   1.000
_cell.length_c   1.000
_cell.angle_alpha   90.00
_cell.angle_beta   90.00
_cell.angle_gamma   90.00
#
_symmetry.space_group_name_H-M   'P 1'
#
loop_
_entity.id
_entity.type
_entity.pdbx_description
1 polymer ?
#
loop_
_entity_poly.entity_id
_entity_poly.type
_entity_poly.pdbx_seq_one_letter_code
_entity_poly.pdbx_strand_id
1 'polypeptide(L)'
;MLIQANPLPIIIAVLVIIVLAIAAFYIARMMKGKIEIQMSKTGFNSGEAVTGAFTLTTKKQLDVTRLYVALIGYEVTERRESDGDKRTERHEIFRDEENFEESQSLPAGFNKTYNFALSAPGKDTVGTSRSGGMEISIGSITLGGNNRRRLEWKIEARADLPGVDIAKSQSIRINVS
;
A
#
# COMPACT_ATOMS: atom_id res chain seq x y z
N MET A 1 -51.82 12.65 17.75
CA MET A 1 -50.70 13.60 17.80
C MET A 1 -49.43 12.77 17.68
N LEU A 2 -48.86 12.63 16.48
CA LEU A 2 -47.64 11.85 16.26
C LEU A 2 -46.46 12.73 16.67
N ILE A 3 -45.74 12.32 17.71
CA ILE A 3 -44.50 12.98 18.13
C ILE A 3 -43.44 12.66 17.05
N GLN A 4 -43.15 13.64 16.22
CA GLN A 4 -42.08 13.54 15.22
C GLN A 4 -40.77 13.60 15.97
N ALA A 5 -40.15 12.42 16.20
CA ALA A 5 -38.81 12.33 16.83
C ALA A 5 -37.79 12.99 15.90
N ASN A 6 -37.12 14.03 16.38
CA ASN A 6 -36.05 14.69 15.62
C ASN A 6 -34.88 13.71 15.46
N PRO A 7 -34.48 13.31 14.21
CA PRO A 7 -33.41 12.32 13.99
C PRO A 7 -32.02 12.89 14.26
N LEU A 8 -31.88 14.21 14.43
CA LEU A 8 -30.59 14.90 14.57
C LEU A 8 -29.70 14.35 15.71
N PRO A 9 -30.22 14.14 16.95
CA PRO A 9 -29.41 13.63 18.05
C PRO A 9 -28.91 12.20 17.81
N ILE A 10 -29.69 11.38 17.10
CA ILE A 10 -29.30 10.00 16.75
C ILE A 10 -28.16 10.03 15.74
N ILE A 11 -28.21 10.88 14.72
CA ILE A 11 -27.17 11.04 13.71
C ILE A 11 -25.88 11.51 14.38
N ILE A 12 -25.93 12.49 15.26
CA ILE A 12 -24.75 12.99 15.99
C ILE A 12 -24.15 11.87 16.86
N ALA A 13 -24.95 11.10 17.58
CA ALA A 13 -24.47 10.00 18.41
C ALA A 13 -23.76 8.93 17.57
N VAL A 14 -24.32 8.55 16.42
CA VAL A 14 -23.68 7.60 15.50
C VAL A 14 -22.34 8.13 14.98
N LEU A 15 -22.26 9.39 14.57
CA LEU A 15 -21.01 10.00 14.11
C LEU A 15 -19.95 10.00 15.21
N VAL A 16 -20.29 10.33 16.44
CA VAL A 16 -19.36 10.29 17.58
C VAL A 16 -18.84 8.88 17.82
N ILE A 17 -19.70 7.86 17.78
CA ILE A 17 -19.28 6.45 17.94
C ILE A 17 -18.30 6.05 16.84
N ILE A 18 -18.57 6.42 15.58
CA ILE A 18 -17.66 6.13 14.45
C ILE A 18 -16.30 6.78 14.66
N VAL A 19 -16.25 8.05 15.05
CA VAL A 19 -14.99 8.77 15.32
C VAL A 19 -14.21 8.11 16.45
N LEU A 20 -14.87 7.73 17.55
CA LEU A 20 -14.24 7.03 18.67
C LEU A 20 -13.71 5.65 18.27
N ALA A 21 -14.44 4.89 17.46
CA ALA A 21 -13.99 3.60 16.94
C ALA A 21 -12.75 3.74 16.06
N ILE A 22 -12.73 4.73 15.17
CA ILE A 22 -11.57 5.06 14.33
C ILE A 22 -10.38 5.46 15.20
N ALA A 23 -10.55 6.33 16.17
CA ALA A 23 -9.49 6.76 17.08
C ALA A 23 -8.92 5.58 17.88
N ALA A 24 -9.79 4.72 18.43
CA ALA A 24 -9.36 3.52 19.16
C ALA A 24 -8.56 2.56 18.26
N PHE A 25 -8.97 2.39 17.00
CA PHE A 25 -8.24 1.58 16.03
C PHE A 25 -6.82 2.12 15.77
N TYR A 26 -6.67 3.43 15.56
CA TYR A 26 -5.35 4.06 15.35
C TYR A 26 -4.46 3.96 16.61
N ILE A 27 -5.03 4.17 17.79
CA ILE A 27 -4.31 4.02 19.06
C ILE A 27 -3.83 2.58 19.24
N ALA A 28 -4.70 1.59 19.01
CA ALA A 28 -4.34 0.17 19.11
C ALA A 28 -3.19 -0.21 18.15
N ARG A 29 -3.20 0.34 16.93
CA ARG A 29 -2.12 0.15 15.95
C ARG A 29 -0.80 0.77 16.44
N MET A 30 -0.82 2.01 16.93
CA MET A 30 0.37 2.71 17.43
C MET A 30 0.97 2.06 18.68
N MET A 31 0.17 1.37 19.47
CA MET A 31 0.61 0.66 20.69
C MET A 31 1.32 -0.66 20.40
N LYS A 32 1.16 -1.26 19.22
CA LYS A 32 1.82 -2.53 18.87
C LYS A 32 3.30 -2.33 18.55
N GLY A 33 3.64 -1.34 17.76
CA GLY A 33 5.00 -1.08 17.29
C GLY A 33 5.01 -0.28 15.99
N LYS A 34 6.17 -0.25 15.32
CA LYS A 34 6.34 0.45 14.04
C LYS A 34 7.28 -0.30 13.12
N ILE A 35 7.10 -0.07 11.82
CA ILE A 35 8.07 -0.42 10.78
C ILE A 35 8.59 0.88 10.17
N GLU A 36 9.89 0.97 9.97
CA GLU A 36 10.56 2.05 9.24
C GLU A 36 11.29 1.46 8.05
N ILE A 37 11.14 2.07 6.87
CA ILE A 37 11.81 1.62 5.64
C ILE A 37 12.90 2.63 5.28
N GLN A 38 14.06 2.12 4.91
CA GLN A 38 15.19 2.89 4.39
C GLN A 38 15.60 2.31 3.04
N MET A 39 15.46 3.10 1.99
CA MET A 39 15.80 2.69 0.63
C MET A 39 17.20 3.17 0.28
N SER A 40 17.96 2.38 -0.47
CA SER A 40 19.25 2.79 -1.02
C SER A 40 19.11 3.97 -1.99
N LYS A 41 18.02 3.98 -2.76
CA LYS A 41 17.61 5.06 -3.68
C LYS A 41 16.08 4.97 -3.93
N THR A 42 15.52 5.96 -4.60
CA THR A 42 14.08 6.03 -4.89
C THR A 42 13.72 5.78 -6.36
N GLY A 43 14.72 5.66 -7.23
CA GLY A 43 14.55 5.39 -8.66
C GLY A 43 15.37 4.17 -9.09
N PHE A 44 14.74 3.27 -9.84
CA PHE A 44 15.32 2.01 -10.34
C PHE A 44 14.98 1.83 -11.81
N ASN A 45 15.79 1.02 -12.50
CA ASN A 45 15.51 0.63 -13.87
C ASN A 45 14.90 -0.77 -13.91
N SER A 46 14.25 -1.09 -15.03
CA SER A 46 13.72 -2.43 -15.30
C SER A 46 14.81 -3.51 -15.12
N GLY A 47 14.49 -4.58 -14.39
CA GLY A 47 15.42 -5.68 -14.08
C GLY A 47 16.48 -5.36 -13.02
N GLU A 48 16.50 -4.15 -12.47
CA GLU A 48 17.47 -3.76 -11.44
C GLU A 48 17.04 -4.31 -10.06
N ALA A 49 18.01 -4.63 -9.20
CA ALA A 49 17.74 -5.00 -7.82
C ALA A 49 17.28 -3.78 -7.00
N VAL A 50 16.09 -3.87 -6.43
CA VAL A 50 15.51 -2.88 -5.51
C VAL A 50 15.95 -3.21 -4.10
N THR A 51 16.97 -2.50 -3.62
CA THR A 51 17.60 -2.79 -2.33
C THR A 51 17.27 -1.75 -1.27
N GLY A 52 17.22 -2.21 -0.04
CA GLY A 52 16.96 -1.36 1.12
C GLY A 52 17.01 -2.16 2.42
N ALA A 53 16.56 -1.52 3.47
CA ALA A 53 16.39 -2.14 4.77
C ALA A 53 15.06 -1.70 5.39
N PHE A 54 14.50 -2.53 6.25
CA PHE A 54 13.43 -2.09 7.15
C PHE A 54 13.71 -2.51 8.58
N THR A 55 13.29 -1.66 9.51
CA THR A 55 13.44 -1.90 10.95
C THR A 55 12.08 -2.13 11.57
N LEU A 56 11.89 -3.28 12.22
CA LEU A 56 10.72 -3.56 13.03
C LEU A 56 11.03 -3.26 14.49
N THR A 57 10.23 -2.38 15.11
CA THR A 57 10.30 -2.08 16.54
C THR A 57 8.96 -2.43 17.19
N THR A 58 8.97 -3.24 18.26
CA THR A 58 7.76 -3.60 19.00
C THR A 58 7.68 -2.80 20.32
N LYS A 59 6.49 -2.39 20.71
CA LYS A 59 6.22 -1.76 22.03
C LYS A 59 5.69 -2.73 23.06
N LYS A 60 5.11 -3.84 22.61
CA LYS A 60 4.61 -4.94 23.42
C LYS A 60 4.95 -6.27 22.76
N GLN A 61 4.75 -7.36 23.46
CA GLN A 61 4.87 -8.69 22.85
C GLN A 61 3.88 -8.83 21.69
N LEU A 62 4.36 -9.37 20.57
CA LEU A 62 3.57 -9.58 19.34
C LEU A 62 3.78 -11.01 18.83
N ASP A 63 2.69 -11.66 18.50
CA ASP A 63 2.73 -12.94 17.80
C ASP A 63 2.65 -12.66 16.30
N VAL A 64 3.80 -12.68 15.64
CA VAL A 64 3.93 -12.42 14.20
C VAL A 64 3.62 -13.70 13.45
N THR A 65 2.61 -13.69 12.61
CA THR A 65 2.29 -14.80 11.71
C THR A 65 3.25 -14.82 10.53
N ARG A 66 3.56 -13.65 9.97
CA ARG A 66 4.50 -13.50 8.85
C ARG A 66 5.09 -12.09 8.86
N LEU A 67 6.40 -11.99 8.62
CA LEU A 67 7.11 -10.73 8.39
C LEU A 67 7.72 -10.76 6.99
N TYR A 68 7.35 -9.80 6.16
CA TYR A 68 7.78 -9.76 4.77
C TYR A 68 7.95 -8.34 4.24
N VAL A 69 8.66 -8.24 3.13
CA VAL A 69 8.71 -7.04 2.30
C VAL A 69 8.25 -7.38 0.88
N ALA A 70 7.49 -6.49 0.25
CA ALA A 70 6.99 -6.68 -1.10
C ALA A 70 7.23 -5.44 -1.97
N LEU A 71 7.67 -5.65 -3.19
CA LEU A 71 7.62 -4.69 -4.28
C LEU A 71 6.30 -4.89 -5.02
N ILE A 72 5.45 -3.87 -5.02
CA ILE A 72 4.11 -3.94 -5.60
C ILE A 72 3.96 -2.88 -6.68
N GLY A 73 3.51 -3.32 -7.86
CA GLY A 73 3.18 -2.46 -8.98
C GLY A 73 1.67 -2.38 -9.18
N TYR A 74 1.16 -1.18 -9.38
CA TYR A 74 -0.25 -0.92 -9.69
C TYR A 74 -0.38 -0.21 -11.03
N GLU A 75 -1.33 -0.65 -11.83
CA GLU A 75 -1.91 0.16 -12.91
C GLU A 75 -3.05 0.98 -12.33
N VAL A 76 -2.94 2.30 -12.42
CA VAL A 76 -3.96 3.24 -11.96
C VAL A 76 -4.61 3.85 -13.19
N THR A 77 -5.90 3.60 -13.37
CA THR A 77 -6.71 4.13 -14.45
C THR A 77 -7.66 5.19 -13.90
N GLU A 78 -7.56 6.40 -14.42
CA GLU A 78 -8.50 7.48 -14.13
C GLU A 78 -9.47 7.63 -15.33
N ARG A 79 -10.75 7.39 -15.06
CA ARG A 79 -11.84 7.60 -16.04
C ARG A 79 -12.64 8.83 -15.66
N ARG A 80 -13.00 9.64 -16.67
CA ARG A 80 -14.05 10.64 -16.52
C ARG A 80 -15.37 10.05 -16.98
N GLU A 81 -16.34 10.01 -16.07
CA GLU A 81 -17.69 9.65 -16.42
C GLU A 81 -18.41 10.83 -17.10
N SER A 82 -19.51 10.55 -17.80
CA SER A 82 -20.27 11.55 -18.58
C SER A 82 -20.91 12.64 -17.72
N ASP A 83 -21.07 12.42 -16.41
CA ASP A 83 -21.53 13.35 -15.39
C ASP A 83 -20.44 14.28 -14.85
N GLY A 84 -19.18 14.09 -15.30
CA GLY A 84 -18.01 14.88 -14.89
C GLY A 84 -17.25 14.31 -13.70
N ASP A 85 -17.76 13.27 -13.06
CA ASP A 85 -17.10 12.60 -11.95
C ASP A 85 -15.85 11.84 -12.40
N LYS A 86 -14.82 11.85 -11.54
CA LYS A 86 -13.57 11.12 -11.76
C LYS A 86 -13.59 9.83 -10.97
N ARG A 87 -13.53 8.72 -11.68
CA ARG A 87 -13.35 7.40 -11.07
C ARG A 87 -11.92 6.93 -11.22
N THR A 88 -11.29 6.55 -10.12
CA THR A 88 -9.95 5.99 -10.10
C THR A 88 -10.03 4.52 -9.75
N GLU A 89 -9.55 3.68 -10.66
CA GLU A 89 -9.42 2.23 -10.46
C GLU A 89 -7.94 1.89 -10.31
N ARG A 90 -7.62 0.99 -9.38
CA ARG A 90 -6.25 0.55 -9.10
C ARG A 90 -6.21 -0.97 -9.21
N HIS A 91 -5.38 -1.48 -10.11
CA HIS A 91 -5.19 -2.91 -10.34
C HIS A 91 -3.75 -3.30 -10.06
N GLU A 92 -3.52 -4.33 -9.23
CA GLU A 92 -2.20 -4.86 -8.98
C GLU A 92 -1.74 -5.67 -10.20
N ILE A 93 -0.58 -5.31 -10.75
CA ILE A 93 -0.02 -5.91 -11.97
C ILE A 93 1.30 -6.63 -11.73
N PHE A 94 1.92 -6.38 -10.58
CA PHE A 94 3.20 -6.98 -10.23
C PHE A 94 3.34 -7.11 -8.73
N ARG A 95 3.94 -8.23 -8.28
CA ARG A 95 4.36 -8.46 -6.90
C ARG A 95 5.61 -9.33 -6.88
N ASP A 96 6.64 -8.85 -6.21
CA ASP A 96 7.81 -9.64 -5.79
C ASP A 96 7.93 -9.51 -4.27
N GLU A 97 8.17 -10.62 -3.57
CA GLU A 97 8.02 -10.69 -2.11
C GLU A 97 9.12 -11.53 -1.49
N GLU A 98 9.70 -11.03 -0.39
CA GLU A 98 10.69 -11.72 0.41
C GLU A 98 10.20 -11.86 1.86
N ASN A 99 10.17 -13.11 2.37
CA ASN A 99 9.77 -13.43 3.73
C ASN A 99 10.98 -13.50 4.65
N PHE A 100 10.86 -12.98 5.89
CA PHE A 100 11.94 -12.92 6.87
C PHE A 100 11.67 -13.76 8.10
N GLU A 101 10.44 -13.73 8.63
CA GLU A 101 10.07 -14.45 9.86
C GLU A 101 8.66 -15.05 9.66
N GLU A 102 8.46 -16.25 10.18
CA GLU A 102 7.19 -16.96 10.17
C GLU A 102 6.86 -17.48 11.57
N SER A 103 5.60 -17.30 11.99
CA SER A 103 5.03 -17.85 13.24
C SER A 103 5.92 -17.68 14.48
N GLN A 104 6.33 -16.44 14.77
CA GLN A 104 7.24 -16.12 15.86
C GLN A 104 6.63 -15.13 16.85
N SER A 105 6.84 -15.37 18.16
CA SER A 105 6.52 -14.40 19.20
C SER A 105 7.70 -13.49 19.46
N LEU A 106 7.50 -12.18 19.23
CA LEU A 106 8.50 -11.14 19.44
C LEU A 106 8.26 -10.44 20.78
N PRO A 107 9.29 -10.29 21.64
CA PRO A 107 9.14 -9.62 22.94
C PRO A 107 8.86 -8.12 22.79
N ALA A 108 8.37 -7.50 23.83
CA ALA A 108 8.30 -6.04 23.94
C ALA A 108 9.72 -5.45 23.88
N GLY A 109 9.87 -4.33 23.14
CA GLY A 109 11.17 -3.68 22.94
C GLY A 109 12.06 -4.37 21.89
N PHE A 110 11.55 -5.38 21.18
CA PHE A 110 12.28 -5.96 20.05
C PHE A 110 12.58 -4.88 19.01
N ASN A 111 13.84 -4.87 18.53
CA ASN A 111 14.29 -3.95 17.49
C ASN A 111 15.28 -4.69 16.60
N LYS A 112 14.90 -4.93 15.35
CA LYS A 112 15.74 -5.63 14.37
C LYS A 112 15.59 -5.01 12.99
N THR A 113 16.72 -4.86 12.33
CA THR A 113 16.79 -4.38 10.94
C THR A 113 17.03 -5.58 10.03
N TYR A 114 16.29 -5.62 8.94
CA TYR A 114 16.35 -6.62 7.89
C TYR A 114 16.72 -5.94 6.58
N ASN A 115 17.72 -6.47 5.88
CA ASN A 115 18.08 -6.02 4.55
C ASN A 115 17.28 -6.84 3.52
N PHE A 116 16.88 -6.22 2.42
CA PHE A 116 16.16 -6.89 1.36
C PHE A 116 16.72 -6.53 -0.03
N ALA A 117 16.48 -7.44 -0.99
CA ALA A 117 16.84 -7.27 -2.38
C ALA A 117 15.73 -7.89 -3.27
N LEU A 118 14.79 -7.06 -3.71
CA LEU A 118 13.71 -7.47 -4.61
C LEU A 118 14.08 -7.16 -6.06
N SER A 119 13.47 -7.87 -7.01
CA SER A 119 13.74 -7.66 -8.43
C SER A 119 12.74 -6.70 -9.04
N ALA A 120 13.21 -5.60 -9.63
CA ALA A 120 12.33 -4.76 -10.46
C ALA A 120 11.85 -5.57 -11.68
N PRO A 121 10.58 -5.41 -12.10
CA PRO A 121 10.05 -6.15 -13.23
C PRO A 121 10.84 -5.88 -14.52
N GLY A 122 11.01 -6.93 -15.32
CA GLY A 122 11.50 -6.81 -16.68
C GLY A 122 10.47 -6.16 -17.60
N LYS A 123 10.89 -5.73 -18.79
CA LYS A 123 9.99 -5.15 -19.81
C LYS A 123 8.83 -6.07 -20.18
N ASP A 124 9.08 -7.37 -20.22
CA ASP A 124 8.11 -8.38 -20.61
C ASP A 124 7.11 -8.73 -19.51
N THR A 125 7.42 -8.39 -18.26
CA THR A 125 6.61 -8.71 -17.08
C THR A 125 5.50 -7.70 -16.85
N VAL A 126 5.73 -6.44 -17.23
CA VAL A 126 4.70 -5.39 -17.21
C VAL A 126 3.98 -5.43 -18.55
N GLY A 127 2.98 -6.29 -18.64
CA GLY A 127 2.25 -6.53 -19.88
C GLY A 127 1.74 -5.23 -20.48
N THR A 128 2.07 -5.02 -21.74
CA THR A 128 1.41 -4.01 -22.59
C THR A 128 -0.05 -4.43 -22.73
N SER A 129 -0.93 -3.92 -21.87
CA SER A 129 -2.38 -4.00 -22.10
C SER A 129 -2.69 -3.23 -23.39
N ARG A 130 -2.69 -3.96 -24.51
CA ARG A 130 -3.17 -3.46 -25.79
C ARG A 130 -4.69 -3.24 -25.70
N SER A 131 -5.09 -2.03 -25.43
CA SER A 131 -6.44 -1.56 -25.73
C SER A 131 -6.35 -0.71 -27.00
N GLY A 132 -7.13 -1.07 -28.03
CA GLY A 132 -7.08 -0.46 -29.35
C GLY A 132 -7.35 1.06 -29.31
N GLY A 133 -6.32 1.82 -29.60
CA GLY A 133 -6.30 3.27 -29.74
C GLY A 133 -4.85 3.70 -29.91
N MET A 134 -4.60 4.77 -30.69
CA MET A 134 -3.24 5.27 -30.88
C MET A 134 -2.65 5.68 -29.53
N GLU A 135 -1.72 4.90 -29.03
CA GLU A 135 -1.09 5.07 -27.71
C GLU A 135 0.22 5.85 -27.88
N ILE A 136 0.27 7.05 -27.31
CA ILE A 136 1.52 7.80 -27.18
C ILE A 136 1.99 7.60 -25.74
N SER A 137 3.05 6.79 -25.57
CA SER A 137 3.71 6.59 -24.28
C SER A 137 4.83 7.60 -24.10
N ILE A 138 4.75 8.43 -23.08
CA ILE A 138 5.83 9.32 -22.64
C ILE A 138 6.20 8.90 -21.21
N GLY A 139 7.26 8.08 -21.08
CA GLY A 139 7.64 7.52 -19.78
C GLY A 139 6.61 6.53 -19.23
N SER A 140 6.26 6.67 -17.96
CA SER A 140 5.28 5.80 -17.28
C SER A 140 3.82 6.30 -17.39
N ILE A 141 3.52 7.24 -18.31
CA ILE A 141 2.18 7.81 -18.49
C ILE A 141 1.73 7.54 -19.91
N THR A 142 0.59 6.86 -20.06
CA THR A 142 -0.07 6.64 -21.35
C THR A 142 -1.28 7.57 -21.46
N LEU A 143 -1.28 8.41 -22.49
CA LEU A 143 -2.37 9.34 -22.81
C LEU A 143 -3.09 8.82 -24.04
N GLY A 144 -4.30 8.32 -23.87
CA GLY A 144 -5.17 7.87 -24.96
C GLY A 144 -6.63 7.94 -24.54
N GLY A 145 -7.45 8.74 -25.24
CA GLY A 145 -8.88 8.89 -24.96
C GLY A 145 -9.19 9.61 -23.62
N ASN A 146 -10.40 9.39 -23.09
CA ASN A 146 -10.85 9.95 -21.80
C ASN A 146 -10.22 9.26 -20.55
N ASN A 147 -9.29 8.33 -20.74
CA ASN A 147 -8.68 7.52 -19.68
C ASN A 147 -7.21 7.86 -19.56
N ARG A 148 -6.78 8.23 -18.35
CA ARG A 148 -5.36 8.34 -18.00
C ARG A 148 -4.94 7.08 -17.28
N ARG A 149 -3.88 6.43 -17.77
CA ARG A 149 -3.26 5.30 -17.11
C ARG A 149 -1.89 5.70 -16.61
N ARG A 150 -1.53 5.28 -15.38
CA ARG A 150 -0.19 5.46 -14.83
C ARG A 150 0.20 4.24 -14.03
N LEU A 151 1.50 3.98 -13.98
CA LEU A 151 2.08 2.94 -13.12
C LEU A 151 2.51 3.56 -11.79
N GLU A 152 2.11 2.94 -10.70
CA GLU A 152 2.53 3.30 -9.36
C GLU A 152 3.26 2.13 -8.71
N TRP A 153 4.45 2.40 -8.17
CA TRP A 153 5.29 1.39 -7.52
C TRP A 153 5.49 1.74 -6.06
N LYS A 154 5.40 0.75 -5.21
CA LYS A 154 5.70 0.90 -3.79
C LYS A 154 6.46 -0.30 -3.24
N ILE A 155 7.30 -0.05 -2.26
CA ILE A 155 7.77 -1.06 -1.31
C ILE A 155 6.84 -1.06 -0.12
N GLU A 156 6.43 -2.23 0.32
CA GLU A 156 5.63 -2.42 1.53
C GLU A 156 6.31 -3.45 2.43
N ALA A 157 6.72 -3.02 3.63
CA ALA A 157 7.15 -3.94 4.68
C ALA A 157 5.99 -4.15 5.65
N ARG A 158 5.70 -5.42 5.98
CA ARG A 158 4.50 -5.79 6.74
C ARG A 158 4.78 -6.92 7.71
N ALA A 159 4.25 -6.77 8.91
CA ALA A 159 4.13 -7.83 9.91
C ALA A 159 2.63 -8.17 10.06
N ASP A 160 2.26 -9.36 9.63
CA ASP A 160 0.91 -9.89 9.79
C ASP A 160 0.74 -10.36 11.23
N LEU A 161 -0.31 -9.89 11.90
CA LEU A 161 -0.57 -10.11 13.31
C LEU A 161 -2.03 -10.51 13.52
N PRO A 162 -2.36 -11.26 14.59
CA PRO A 162 -3.74 -11.41 14.99
C PRO A 162 -4.39 -10.04 15.21
N GLY A 163 -5.44 -9.75 14.42
CA GLY A 163 -6.19 -8.48 14.44
C GLY A 163 -5.59 -7.41 13.53
N VAL A 164 -4.85 -6.44 14.04
CA VAL A 164 -4.35 -5.31 13.26
C VAL A 164 -2.87 -5.46 12.93
N ASP A 165 -2.53 -5.49 11.65
CA ASP A 165 -1.15 -5.58 11.16
C ASP A 165 -0.35 -4.30 11.38
N ILE A 166 0.96 -4.45 11.43
CA ILE A 166 1.89 -3.33 11.34
C ILE A 166 2.43 -3.31 9.92
N ALA A 167 2.19 -2.22 9.20
CA ALA A 167 2.69 -2.06 7.84
C ALA A 167 3.18 -0.64 7.60
N LYS A 168 4.20 -0.54 6.76
CA LYS A 168 4.72 0.72 6.22
C LYS A 168 4.94 0.55 4.73
N SER A 169 4.56 1.55 3.95
CA SER A 169 4.86 1.59 2.52
C SER A 169 5.59 2.87 2.14
N GLN A 170 6.40 2.76 1.10
CA GLN A 170 7.15 3.87 0.51
C GLN A 170 7.05 3.78 -1.01
N SER A 171 6.63 4.88 -1.64
CA SER A 171 6.59 4.97 -3.10
C SER A 171 8.00 5.05 -3.68
N ILE A 172 8.21 4.37 -4.80
CA ILE A 172 9.44 4.38 -5.58
C ILE A 172 9.10 4.63 -7.05
N ARG A 173 10.12 4.85 -7.88
CA ARG A 173 9.98 4.94 -9.34
C ARG A 173 10.71 3.77 -9.99
N ILE A 174 10.06 3.11 -10.94
CA ILE A 174 10.69 2.12 -11.81
C ILE A 174 10.53 2.60 -13.25
N ASN A 175 11.65 2.81 -13.92
CA ASN A 175 11.68 3.14 -15.34
C ASN A 175 11.59 1.84 -16.14
N VAL A 176 10.41 1.53 -16.61
CA VAL A 176 10.16 0.40 -17.51
C VAL A 176 10.38 0.91 -18.93
N SER A 177 11.62 0.86 -19.41
CA SER A 177 12.02 1.31 -20.77
C SER A 177 12.39 0.14 -21.68
#